data_e4a53c5446f8f964b56e7483b43da263
#
_entry.id   e4a53c5446f8f964b56e7483b43da263
#
_cell.length_a   1.000
_cell.length_b   1.000
_cell.length_c   1.000
_cell.angle_alpha   90.00
_cell.angle_beta   90.00
_cell.angle_gamma   90.00
#
_symmetry.space_group_name_H-M   'P 1'
#
loop_
_entity.id
_entity.type
_entity.pdbx_description
1 polymer ?
#
loop_
_entity_poly.entity_id
_entity_poly.type
_entity_poly.pdbx_seq_one_letter_code
_entity_poly.pdbx_strand_id
1 'polypeptide(L)'
;MLPAYPDSLSGGAWWGDRTRGVHGERDMSLRRRKIVNLEIREATSNDINKIVTYNCLMAKETEELLLDQPVVESGVESVINDTSKGQYWVAEYNDTVIGQLMVTYEWSDWRNGFMWWIQSAYVLGEYRRRGVFSALYNHLKLMAKEKPSCCGIRLYVEKHNKHAQKTYLSLGMTNTGYEIMEMDFTRG
;
A
#
# COMPACT_ATOMS: atom_id res chain seq x y z
N MET A 1 12.28 9.54 -29.33
CA MET A 1 13.46 8.75 -28.84
C MET A 1 13.34 8.77 -27.34
N LEU A 2 12.67 7.77 -26.77
CA LEU A 2 12.43 7.67 -25.34
C LEU A 2 13.76 7.32 -24.65
N PRO A 3 14.10 7.91 -23.49
CA PRO A 3 15.18 7.41 -22.69
C PRO A 3 14.80 6.04 -22.16
N ALA A 4 15.65 5.06 -22.42
CA ALA A 4 15.53 3.73 -21.87
C ALA A 4 15.47 3.82 -20.33
N TYR A 5 14.55 3.08 -19.74
CA TYR A 5 14.58 2.76 -18.32
C TYR A 5 15.99 2.28 -17.97
N PRO A 6 16.63 2.80 -16.95
CA PRO A 6 17.89 2.22 -16.52
C PRO A 6 17.61 0.82 -15.98
N ASP A 7 18.22 -0.17 -16.60
CA ASP A 7 18.18 -1.61 -16.26
C ASP A 7 18.77 -1.95 -14.88
N SER A 8 18.91 -0.96 -13.99
CA SER A 8 19.55 -1.14 -12.70
C SER A 8 18.99 -0.23 -11.60
N LEU A 9 17.70 -0.40 -11.27
CA LEU A 9 17.21 0.04 -9.96
C LEU A 9 16.97 -1.19 -9.10
N SER A 10 18.08 -1.67 -8.55
CA SER A 10 18.12 -2.66 -7.50
C SER A 10 17.31 -2.20 -6.29
N GLY A 11 16.12 -2.74 -6.13
CA GLY A 11 15.53 -2.99 -4.84
C GLY A 11 15.04 -1.83 -4.00
N GLY A 12 14.05 -1.08 -4.45
CA GLY A 12 13.21 -0.30 -3.56
C GLY A 12 12.23 -1.22 -2.83
N ALA A 13 12.55 -1.59 -1.61
CA ALA A 13 11.72 -2.49 -0.85
C ALA A 13 10.48 -1.75 -0.32
N TRP A 14 9.31 -2.08 -0.76
CA TRP A 14 8.04 -1.63 -0.17
C TRP A 14 7.98 -1.82 1.35
N TRP A 15 8.88 -2.65 1.89
CA TRP A 15 8.99 -3.00 3.31
C TRP A 15 10.46 -3.15 3.77
N GLY A 16 11.42 -2.64 3.00
CA GLY A 16 12.85 -2.85 3.23
C GLY A 16 13.50 -1.78 4.08
N ASP A 17 14.38 -2.27 4.92
CA ASP A 17 15.26 -1.58 5.84
C ASP A 17 16.36 -0.81 5.09
N ARG A 18 16.26 0.52 4.99
CA ARG A 18 17.42 1.38 4.76
C ARG A 18 17.45 2.47 5.83
N THR A 19 17.97 2.10 6.98
CA THR A 19 18.55 3.08 7.90
C THR A 19 19.90 2.56 8.37
N ARG A 20 20.96 2.82 7.58
CA ARG A 20 22.30 2.95 8.15
C ARG A 20 22.57 4.44 8.30
N GLY A 21 22.60 4.92 9.51
CA GLY A 21 23.04 6.28 9.82
C GLY A 21 22.72 6.68 11.25
N VAL A 22 23.61 6.30 12.12
CA VAL A 22 24.05 7.00 13.36
C VAL A 22 22.98 7.63 14.27
N HIS A 23 22.75 7.04 15.38
CA HIS A 23 22.73 7.48 16.76
C HIS A 23 21.70 6.72 17.61
N GLY A 24 22.21 6.19 18.73
CA GLY A 24 21.45 5.81 19.91
C GLY A 24 20.96 4.37 19.89
N GLU A 25 21.53 3.57 20.75
CA GLU A 25 20.95 2.32 21.26
C GLU A 25 19.60 2.62 21.94
N ARG A 26 18.60 3.01 21.13
CA ARG A 26 17.22 2.94 21.56
C ARG A 26 16.78 1.50 21.41
N ASP A 27 16.50 0.91 22.53
CA ASP A 27 16.00 -0.43 22.80
C ASP A 27 15.36 -1.13 21.58
N MET A 28 16.15 -1.98 20.90
CA MET A 28 15.70 -2.81 19.78
C MET A 28 14.59 -3.80 20.18
N SER A 29 14.36 -4.01 21.48
CA SER A 29 13.30 -4.88 22.01
C SER A 29 11.91 -4.29 21.80
N LEU A 30 11.76 -2.97 21.80
CA LEU A 30 10.49 -2.28 21.57
C LEU A 30 10.04 -2.33 20.11
N ARG A 31 10.95 -2.46 19.15
CA ARG A 31 10.64 -2.51 17.70
C ARG A 31 9.93 -3.79 17.24
N ARG A 32 9.89 -4.84 18.06
CA ARG A 32 9.29 -6.14 17.72
C ARG A 32 7.93 -6.40 18.37
N ARG A 33 7.48 -5.56 19.32
CA ARG A 33 6.19 -5.78 19.96
C ARG A 33 5.06 -5.39 19.01
N LYS A 34 4.10 -6.31 18.84
CA LYS A 34 2.85 -6.03 18.12
C LYS A 34 2.15 -4.86 18.79
N ILE A 35 1.61 -3.93 17.99
CA ILE A 35 0.85 -2.80 18.51
C ILE A 35 -0.46 -3.34 19.09
N VAL A 36 -0.74 -2.98 20.33
CA VAL A 36 -2.03 -3.22 21.00
C VAL A 36 -2.89 -1.99 20.79
N ASN A 37 -4.21 -2.15 20.62
CA ASN A 37 -5.17 -1.08 20.36
C ASN A 37 -4.92 -0.35 19.02
N LEU A 38 -4.55 -1.10 17.97
CA LEU A 38 -4.54 -0.61 16.61
C LEU A 38 -5.95 -0.67 16.06
N GLU A 39 -6.51 0.46 15.66
CA GLU A 39 -7.80 0.57 15.00
C GLU A 39 -7.63 0.64 13.49
N ILE A 40 -8.47 -0.10 12.75
CA ILE A 40 -8.56 0.00 11.28
C ILE A 40 -9.93 0.53 10.95
N ARG A 41 -9.97 1.63 10.24
CA ARG A 41 -11.21 2.29 9.84
C ARG A 41 -11.14 2.79 8.40
N GLU A 42 -12.29 3.07 7.83
CA GLU A 42 -12.36 3.80 6.56
C GLU A 42 -11.76 5.20 6.71
N ALA A 43 -11.09 5.65 5.66
CA ALA A 43 -10.58 7.01 5.63
C ALA A 43 -11.72 8.00 5.37
N THR A 44 -11.56 9.19 5.92
CA THR A 44 -12.48 10.33 5.77
C THR A 44 -11.76 11.52 5.16
N SER A 45 -12.49 12.60 4.90
CA SER A 45 -11.91 13.87 4.45
C SER A 45 -10.82 14.42 5.39
N ASN A 46 -10.88 14.11 6.68
CA ASN A 46 -9.88 14.54 7.66
C ASN A 46 -8.52 13.82 7.45
N ASP A 47 -8.51 12.71 6.75
CA ASP A 47 -7.30 11.90 6.52
C ASP A 47 -6.56 12.28 5.23
N ILE A 48 -7.16 13.10 4.35
CA ILE A 48 -6.62 13.45 3.02
C ILE A 48 -5.17 13.89 3.10
N ASN A 49 -4.86 14.89 3.90
CA ASN A 49 -3.50 15.42 4.02
C ASN A 49 -2.47 14.36 4.47
N LYS A 50 -2.90 13.45 5.35
CA LYS A 50 -2.04 12.37 5.83
C LYS A 50 -1.82 11.32 4.73
N ILE A 51 -2.87 10.97 4.00
CA ILE A 51 -2.82 10.02 2.87
C ILE A 51 -1.92 10.57 1.75
N VAL A 52 -2.08 11.84 1.38
CA VAL A 52 -1.22 12.54 0.40
C VAL A 52 0.26 12.45 0.82
N THR A 53 0.55 12.80 2.08
CA THR A 53 1.90 12.69 2.62
C THR A 53 2.46 11.27 2.49
N TYR A 54 1.67 10.26 2.81
CA TYR A 54 2.09 8.87 2.74
C TYR A 54 2.29 8.37 1.31
N ASN A 55 1.46 8.81 0.37
CA ASN A 55 1.67 8.50 -1.05
C ASN A 55 2.97 9.12 -1.58
N CYS A 56 3.26 10.38 -1.24
CA CYS A 56 4.52 11.03 -1.61
C CYS A 56 5.74 10.34 -0.97
N LEU A 57 5.65 9.96 0.31
CA LEU A 57 6.71 9.21 0.99
C LEU A 57 6.91 7.82 0.38
N MET A 58 5.84 7.13 0.04
CA MET A 58 5.89 5.82 -0.60
C MET A 58 6.62 5.91 -1.93
N ALA A 59 6.19 6.79 -2.84
CA ALA A 59 6.80 6.95 -4.16
C ALA A 59 8.30 7.32 -4.06
N LYS A 60 8.64 8.21 -3.12
CA LYS A 60 10.04 8.57 -2.86
C LYS A 60 10.87 7.40 -2.33
N GLU A 61 10.31 6.59 -1.43
CA GLU A 61 11.02 5.47 -0.82
C GLU A 61 11.17 4.26 -1.76
N THR A 62 10.17 4.02 -2.63
CA THR A 62 10.12 2.81 -3.46
C THR A 62 10.63 3.01 -4.87
N GLU A 63 10.43 4.19 -5.43
CA GLU A 63 10.68 4.49 -6.85
C GLU A 63 11.63 5.69 -7.04
N GLU A 64 12.08 6.31 -5.94
CA GLU A 64 12.87 7.55 -5.96
C GLU A 64 12.15 8.69 -6.71
N LEU A 65 10.81 8.60 -6.80
CA LEU A 65 9.96 9.51 -7.56
C LEU A 65 9.42 10.62 -6.66
N LEU A 66 9.49 11.86 -7.14
CA LEU A 66 8.83 13.01 -6.53
C LEU A 66 7.50 13.24 -7.24
N LEU A 67 6.40 12.99 -6.52
CA LEU A 67 5.06 13.22 -7.04
C LEU A 67 4.69 14.70 -6.99
N ASP A 68 3.88 15.14 -7.94
CA ASP A 68 3.23 16.46 -7.91
C ASP A 68 2.12 16.43 -6.84
N GLN A 69 2.38 17.08 -5.71
CA GLN A 69 1.49 17.05 -4.55
C GLN A 69 0.06 17.51 -4.86
N PRO A 70 -0.20 18.60 -5.57
CA PRO A 70 -1.55 19.00 -6.00
C PRO A 70 -2.29 17.92 -6.78
N VAL A 71 -1.61 17.20 -7.68
CA VAL A 71 -2.20 16.08 -8.44
C VAL A 71 -2.57 14.93 -7.51
N VAL A 72 -1.67 14.57 -6.58
CA VAL A 72 -1.92 13.50 -5.59
C VAL A 72 -3.08 13.87 -4.68
N GLU A 73 -3.16 15.12 -4.22
CA GLU A 73 -4.24 15.62 -3.38
C GLU A 73 -5.59 15.50 -4.08
N SER A 74 -5.71 16.01 -5.31
CA SER A 74 -6.92 15.88 -6.12
C SER A 74 -7.29 14.40 -6.37
N GLY A 75 -6.31 13.54 -6.59
CA GLY A 75 -6.52 12.10 -6.75
C GLY A 75 -7.07 11.44 -5.49
N VAL A 76 -6.51 11.75 -4.32
CA VAL A 76 -6.97 11.24 -3.02
C VAL A 76 -8.38 11.74 -2.71
N GLU A 77 -8.64 13.03 -2.87
CA GLU A 77 -9.97 13.62 -2.70
C GLU A 77 -11.01 12.94 -3.58
N SER A 78 -10.66 12.68 -4.85
CA SER A 78 -11.55 12.00 -5.79
C SER A 78 -11.96 10.60 -5.32
N VAL A 79 -11.06 9.85 -4.68
CA VAL A 79 -11.37 8.53 -4.12
C VAL A 79 -12.19 8.64 -2.85
N ILE A 80 -11.87 9.58 -1.96
CA ILE A 80 -12.63 9.79 -0.70
C ILE A 80 -14.09 10.19 -0.98
N ASN A 81 -14.30 11.01 -2.03
CA ASN A 81 -15.62 11.52 -2.38
C ASN A 81 -16.41 10.59 -3.31
N ASP A 82 -15.78 9.59 -3.91
CA ASP A 82 -16.40 8.69 -4.88
C ASP A 82 -15.87 7.26 -4.70
N THR A 83 -16.62 6.47 -3.93
CA THR A 83 -16.26 5.08 -3.63
C THR A 83 -16.27 4.16 -4.85
N SER A 84 -16.80 4.58 -6.00
CA SER A 84 -16.71 3.82 -7.24
C SER A 84 -15.28 3.76 -7.81
N LYS A 85 -14.44 4.75 -7.49
CA LYS A 85 -13.03 4.80 -7.88
C LYS A 85 -12.15 3.91 -7.02
N GLY A 86 -12.55 3.67 -5.77
CA GLY A 86 -11.78 2.90 -4.82
C GLY A 86 -12.10 3.27 -3.38
N GLN A 87 -11.34 2.73 -2.45
CA GLN A 87 -11.51 3.00 -1.03
C GLN A 87 -10.18 2.98 -0.29
N TYR A 88 -10.02 3.92 0.64
CA TYR A 88 -8.91 3.95 1.59
C TYR A 88 -9.32 3.43 2.96
N TRP A 89 -8.47 2.63 3.55
CA TRP A 89 -8.47 2.31 4.98
C TRP A 89 -7.21 2.85 5.64
N VAL A 90 -7.36 3.33 6.86
CA VAL A 90 -6.26 3.83 7.67
C VAL A 90 -6.10 2.98 8.93
N ALA A 91 -4.86 2.84 9.37
CA ALA A 91 -4.49 2.23 10.62
C ALA A 91 -4.18 3.36 11.61
N GLU A 92 -4.97 3.46 12.67
CA GLU A 92 -4.87 4.50 13.69
C GLU A 92 -4.36 3.91 15.01
N TYR A 93 -3.44 4.62 15.64
CA TYR A 93 -2.87 4.28 16.94
C TYR A 93 -2.65 5.54 17.75
N ASN A 94 -3.25 5.64 18.94
CA ASN A 94 -3.23 6.82 19.80
C ASN A 94 -3.60 8.11 19.02
N ASP A 95 -4.77 8.11 18.39
CA ASP A 95 -5.31 9.23 17.61
C ASP A 95 -4.41 9.69 16.43
N THR A 96 -3.49 8.82 16.01
CA THR A 96 -2.57 9.10 14.92
C THR A 96 -2.69 8.03 13.84
N VAL A 97 -2.94 8.45 12.61
CA VAL A 97 -2.86 7.55 11.46
C VAL A 97 -1.40 7.18 11.22
N ILE A 98 -1.08 5.89 11.30
CA ILE A 98 0.28 5.33 11.17
C ILE A 98 0.48 4.45 9.95
N GLY A 99 -0.57 4.23 9.20
CA GLY A 99 -0.53 3.47 7.94
C GLY A 99 -1.83 3.62 7.17
N GLN A 100 -1.76 3.25 5.90
CA GLN A 100 -2.91 3.27 4.98
C GLN A 100 -2.84 2.10 4.01
N LEU A 101 -3.99 1.77 3.41
CA LEU A 101 -4.15 0.83 2.32
C LEU A 101 -5.28 1.34 1.41
N MET A 102 -5.04 1.33 0.10
CA MET A 102 -6.03 1.72 -0.92
C MET A 102 -6.34 0.56 -1.84
N VAL A 103 -7.62 0.39 -2.17
CA VAL A 103 -8.06 -0.57 -3.18
C VAL A 103 -8.82 0.12 -4.30
N THR A 104 -8.76 -0.47 -5.47
CA THR A 104 -9.65 -0.22 -6.62
C THR A 104 -10.40 -1.51 -6.97
N TYR A 105 -11.35 -1.44 -7.89
CA TYR A 105 -12.23 -2.54 -8.23
C TYR A 105 -12.11 -2.87 -9.71
N GLU A 106 -11.76 -4.13 -10.02
CA GLU A 106 -11.73 -4.67 -11.37
C GLU A 106 -12.87 -5.64 -11.55
N TRP A 107 -13.75 -5.38 -12.52
CA TRP A 107 -14.81 -6.32 -12.86
C TRP A 107 -14.24 -7.54 -13.59
N SER A 108 -14.66 -8.72 -13.16
CA SER A 108 -14.36 -9.99 -13.84
C SER A 108 -15.65 -10.61 -14.38
N ASP A 109 -15.82 -10.59 -15.68
CA ASP A 109 -16.92 -11.26 -16.37
C ASP A 109 -16.89 -12.78 -16.16
N TRP A 110 -15.70 -13.38 -16.13
CA TRP A 110 -15.54 -14.82 -15.87
C TRP A 110 -16.00 -15.25 -14.47
N ARG A 111 -15.97 -14.33 -13.50
CA ARG A 111 -16.34 -14.60 -12.12
C ARG A 111 -17.65 -13.93 -11.72
N ASN A 112 -18.20 -13.12 -12.63
CA ASN A 112 -19.36 -12.27 -12.35
C ASN A 112 -19.23 -11.52 -11.02
N GLY A 113 -18.08 -10.86 -10.84
CA GLY A 113 -17.77 -10.16 -9.59
C GLY A 113 -16.51 -9.31 -9.67
N PHE A 114 -16.21 -8.61 -8.61
CA PHE A 114 -15.07 -7.71 -8.52
C PHE A 114 -13.83 -8.39 -7.91
N MET A 115 -12.68 -8.18 -8.54
CA MET A 115 -11.38 -8.33 -7.90
C MET A 115 -11.01 -7.01 -7.23
N TRP A 116 -10.70 -7.05 -5.95
CA TRP A 116 -10.22 -5.89 -5.24
C TRP A 116 -8.70 -5.79 -5.38
N TRP A 117 -8.23 -4.70 -5.99
CA TRP A 117 -6.81 -4.46 -6.20
C TRP A 117 -6.25 -3.55 -5.12
N ILE A 118 -5.28 -4.04 -4.35
CA ILE A 118 -4.48 -3.19 -3.48
C ILE A 118 -3.54 -2.38 -4.36
N GLN A 119 -3.84 -1.09 -4.51
CA GLN A 119 -3.07 -0.14 -5.33
C GLN A 119 -1.89 0.43 -4.57
N SER A 120 -2.09 0.76 -3.31
CA SER A 120 -1.07 1.30 -2.45
C SER A 120 -1.25 0.80 -1.02
N ALA A 121 -0.12 0.64 -0.33
CA ALA A 121 -0.11 0.37 1.10
C ALA A 121 1.16 0.97 1.70
N TYR A 122 1.01 1.80 2.71
CA TYR A 122 2.11 2.45 3.39
C TYR A 122 1.98 2.31 4.90
N VAL A 123 3.10 2.10 5.57
CA VAL A 123 3.21 2.15 7.03
C VAL A 123 4.42 2.99 7.38
N LEU A 124 4.24 3.94 8.28
CA LEU A 124 5.33 4.77 8.81
C LEU A 124 6.50 3.91 9.28
N GLY A 125 7.72 4.31 8.94
CA GLY A 125 8.95 3.54 9.14
C GLY A 125 9.11 3.01 10.57
N GLU A 126 8.81 3.83 11.58
CA GLU A 126 8.91 3.49 13.00
C GLU A 126 7.87 2.46 13.48
N TYR A 127 6.78 2.27 12.72
CA TYR A 127 5.71 1.31 13.00
C TYR A 127 5.78 0.04 12.13
N ARG A 128 6.75 -0.04 11.21
CA ARG A 128 6.98 -1.23 10.38
C ARG A 128 7.40 -2.42 11.23
N ARG A 129 7.12 -3.63 10.74
CA ARG A 129 7.40 -4.90 11.44
C ARG A 129 6.71 -5.07 12.79
N ARG A 130 5.66 -4.28 13.06
CA ARG A 130 4.82 -4.34 14.26
C ARG A 130 3.39 -4.83 13.98
N GLY A 131 3.16 -5.40 12.80
CA GLY A 131 1.88 -6.02 12.42
C GLY A 131 0.85 -5.06 11.81
N VAL A 132 1.16 -3.77 11.58
CA VAL A 132 0.22 -2.77 11.04
C VAL A 132 -0.31 -3.18 9.67
N PHE A 133 0.58 -3.53 8.72
CA PHE A 133 0.14 -3.99 7.40
C PHE A 133 -0.74 -5.24 7.47
N SER A 134 -0.34 -6.20 8.30
CA SER A 134 -1.14 -7.43 8.47
C SER A 134 -2.54 -7.12 9.03
N ALA A 135 -2.67 -6.12 9.90
CA ALA A 135 -3.97 -5.69 10.42
C ALA A 135 -4.83 -5.06 9.32
N LEU A 136 -4.27 -4.12 8.52
CA LEU A 136 -4.94 -3.54 7.35
C LEU A 136 -5.38 -4.62 6.36
N TYR A 137 -4.49 -5.52 5.98
CA TYR A 137 -4.80 -6.60 5.05
C TYR A 137 -5.89 -7.56 5.58
N ASN A 138 -5.81 -7.96 6.85
CA ASN A 138 -6.82 -8.83 7.43
C ASN A 138 -8.18 -8.16 7.52
N HIS A 139 -8.23 -6.87 7.85
CA HIS A 139 -9.46 -6.08 7.80
C HIS A 139 -10.05 -6.07 6.38
N LEU A 140 -9.23 -5.70 5.37
CA LEU A 140 -9.65 -5.75 3.97
C LEU A 140 -10.17 -7.13 3.57
N LYS A 141 -9.48 -8.21 3.99
CA LYS A 141 -9.88 -9.59 3.68
C LYS A 141 -11.23 -9.97 4.29
N LEU A 142 -11.53 -9.47 5.49
CA LEU A 142 -12.85 -9.66 6.12
C LEU A 142 -13.92 -8.92 5.32
N MET A 143 -13.72 -7.63 5.06
CA MET A 143 -14.65 -6.81 4.26
C MET A 143 -14.91 -7.40 2.88
N ALA A 144 -13.86 -7.87 2.19
CA ALA A 144 -13.97 -8.50 0.88
C ALA A 144 -14.82 -9.80 0.93
N LYS A 145 -14.66 -10.60 1.98
CA LYS A 145 -15.43 -11.85 2.16
C LYS A 145 -16.91 -11.59 2.47
N GLU A 146 -17.22 -10.48 3.11
CA GLU A 146 -18.60 -10.08 3.44
C GLU A 146 -19.33 -9.47 2.24
N LYS A 147 -18.63 -9.10 1.18
CA LYS A 147 -19.21 -8.57 -0.07
C LYS A 147 -19.48 -9.71 -1.06
N PRO A 148 -20.76 -10.09 -1.32
CA PRO A 148 -21.07 -11.18 -2.24
C PRO A 148 -20.55 -10.98 -3.67
N SER A 149 -20.38 -9.72 -4.08
CA SER A 149 -19.84 -9.37 -5.38
C SER A 149 -18.31 -9.39 -5.43
N CYS A 150 -17.59 -9.59 -4.32
CA CYS A 150 -16.14 -9.67 -4.32
C CYS A 150 -15.68 -11.11 -4.52
N CYS A 151 -14.90 -11.36 -5.57
CA CYS A 151 -14.40 -12.69 -5.91
C CYS A 151 -12.92 -12.88 -5.57
N GLY A 152 -12.23 -11.88 -5.06
CA GLY A 152 -10.85 -12.01 -4.60
C GLY A 152 -10.11 -10.69 -4.41
N ILE A 153 -8.87 -10.80 -3.94
CA ILE A 153 -7.96 -9.67 -3.74
C ILE A 153 -6.71 -9.91 -4.60
N ARG A 154 -6.23 -8.85 -5.25
CA ARG A 154 -4.98 -8.82 -6.03
C ARG A 154 -4.10 -7.67 -5.57
N LEU A 155 -2.82 -7.75 -5.90
CA LEU A 155 -1.86 -6.66 -5.77
C LEU A 155 -0.71 -6.83 -6.78
N TYR A 156 0.01 -5.76 -7.01
CA TYR A 156 1.30 -5.77 -7.67
C TYR A 156 2.43 -5.91 -6.65
N VAL A 157 3.46 -6.66 -6.99
CA VAL A 157 4.67 -6.76 -6.19
C VAL A 157 5.89 -6.79 -7.10
N GLU A 158 6.84 -5.93 -6.82
CA GLU A 158 8.09 -5.88 -7.57
C GLU A 158 8.84 -7.23 -7.47
N LYS A 159 9.41 -7.73 -8.60
CA LYS A 159 10.03 -9.07 -8.73
C LYS A 159 11.16 -9.32 -7.72
N HIS A 160 11.91 -8.27 -7.35
CA HIS A 160 13.05 -8.38 -6.44
C HIS A 160 12.66 -8.13 -4.97
N ASN A 161 11.43 -7.67 -4.70
CA ASN A 161 10.95 -7.45 -3.35
C ASN A 161 10.55 -8.76 -2.65
N LYS A 162 11.57 -9.60 -2.39
CA LYS A 162 11.39 -10.92 -1.76
C LYS A 162 10.76 -10.85 -0.37
N HIS A 163 10.94 -9.72 0.34
CA HIS A 163 10.34 -9.53 1.66
C HIS A 163 8.82 -9.36 1.56
N ALA A 164 8.34 -8.49 0.68
CA ALA A 164 6.92 -8.31 0.45
C ALA A 164 6.26 -9.59 -0.08
N GLN A 165 6.90 -10.25 -1.05
CA GLN A 165 6.41 -11.54 -1.56
C GLN A 165 6.21 -12.57 -0.44
N LYS A 166 7.20 -12.75 0.46
CA LYS A 166 7.08 -13.64 1.63
C LYS A 166 5.92 -13.24 2.55
N THR A 167 5.73 -11.94 2.75
CA THR A 167 4.61 -11.43 3.57
C THR A 167 3.28 -11.79 2.92
N TYR A 168 3.10 -11.54 1.63
CA TYR A 168 1.84 -11.85 0.93
C TYR A 168 1.55 -13.35 0.89
N LEU A 169 2.55 -14.19 0.63
CA LEU A 169 2.42 -15.64 0.71
C LEU A 169 1.99 -16.09 2.12
N SER A 170 2.57 -15.52 3.17
CA SER A 170 2.19 -15.83 4.57
C SER A 170 0.77 -15.41 4.93
N LEU A 171 0.21 -14.44 4.21
CA LEU A 171 -1.17 -13.98 4.33
C LEU A 171 -2.16 -14.79 3.47
N GLY A 172 -1.66 -15.79 2.73
CA GLY A 172 -2.47 -16.72 1.94
C GLY A 172 -2.68 -16.29 0.49
N MET A 173 -1.91 -15.33 -0.02
CA MET A 173 -1.88 -15.00 -1.45
C MET A 173 -1.00 -15.99 -2.22
N THR A 174 -1.24 -16.12 -3.52
CA THR A 174 -0.47 -16.99 -4.42
C THR A 174 0.02 -16.18 -5.61
N ASN A 175 1.14 -16.59 -6.21
CA ASN A 175 1.59 -16.02 -7.46
C ASN A 175 0.71 -16.54 -8.61
N THR A 176 0.17 -15.63 -9.43
CA THR A 176 -0.72 -15.97 -10.54
C THR A 176 0.01 -16.36 -11.82
N GLY A 177 1.29 -16.03 -11.93
CA GLY A 177 2.09 -16.24 -13.16
C GLY A 177 1.84 -15.21 -14.27
N TYR A 178 0.98 -14.20 -14.07
CA TYR A 178 0.81 -13.10 -15.01
C TYR A 178 1.90 -12.04 -14.82
N GLU A 179 2.28 -11.40 -15.92
CA GLU A 179 3.12 -10.21 -15.94
C GLU A 179 2.26 -8.98 -16.26
N ILE A 180 2.67 -7.81 -15.82
CA ILE A 180 2.02 -6.53 -16.11
C ILE A 180 2.74 -5.90 -17.28
N MET A 181 1.96 -5.38 -18.22
CA MET A 181 2.43 -4.53 -19.31
C MET A 181 1.71 -3.20 -19.23
N GLU A 182 2.41 -2.10 -19.41
CA GLU A 182 1.87 -0.74 -19.31
C GLU A 182 2.25 0.10 -20.51
N MET A 183 1.33 0.98 -20.91
CA MET A 183 1.59 2.09 -21.83
C MET A 183 1.07 3.36 -21.16
N ASP A 184 1.98 4.19 -20.68
CA ASP A 184 1.66 5.43 -19.97
C ASP A 184 1.51 6.58 -20.98
N PHE A 185 0.34 7.23 -20.99
CA PHE A 185 0.03 8.40 -21.85
C PHE A 185 0.26 9.73 -21.13
N THR A 186 0.61 9.73 -19.87
CA THR A 186 0.83 10.93 -19.05
C THR A 186 2.29 11.35 -18.99
N ARG A 187 3.18 10.45 -19.33
CA ARG A 187 4.61 10.69 -19.46
C ARG A 187 4.93 10.91 -20.92
N GLY A 188 4.86 12.19 -21.37
CA GLY A 188 5.25 12.64 -22.72
C GLY A 188 6.70 13.10 -22.77
#